data_f509bc1ab342be2a33d86b7288366d57
#
_entry.id   f509bc1ab342be2a33d86b7288366d57
#
_cell.length_a   1.000
_cell.length_b   1.000
_cell.length_c   1.000
_cell.angle_alpha   90.00
_cell.angle_beta   90.00
_cell.angle_gamma   90.00
#
_symmetry.space_group_name_H-M   'P 1'
#
loop_
_entity.id
_entity.type
_entity.pdbx_description
1 polymer ?
#
loop_
_entity_poly.entity_id
_entity_poly.type
_entity_poly.pdbx_seq_one_letter_code
_entity_poly.pdbx_strand_id
1 'polypeptide(L)'
;MVSNGPVTARAPRLLLVLLAACLLPPALAPQPPAPPPASTGAELAAERELGRLLNQERARAGVPELALDPKLVEAARAHARVMAEHHHLSHQFNGEPDLRLRLAAVGVRFDNAGENIALNDNAAGAHQDFLVSVHHRENMLSPNYNVMGIGIVQRGGQLYVVEDFAYRTREYSSEEAEDVVAAAYLAFRGSKDGHTPKRLAVPLLRKRACAMAQADNVPPGDFVGLEGARSLVSYNDGRPERLPPQLTDPARGGSAKAFAVGACFARTSNHPEGIYWIQVALY
;
A
#
# COMPACT_ATOMS: atom_id res chain seq x y z
N MET A 1 85.33 53.81 -44.56
CA MET A 1 85.76 52.84 -43.53
C MET A 1 84.60 52.62 -42.56
N VAL A 2 83.94 51.56 -42.73
CA VAL A 2 82.71 51.21 -41.91
C VAL A 2 83.12 50.03 -41.04
N SER A 3 83.06 50.23 -39.74
CA SER A 3 83.33 49.19 -38.71
C SER A 3 82.07 48.47 -38.34
N ASN A 4 82.03 47.18 -38.61
CA ASN A 4 80.98 46.28 -38.18
C ASN A 4 81.29 45.81 -36.73
N GLY A 5 80.34 46.12 -35.75
CA GLY A 5 80.34 45.58 -34.45
C GLY A 5 79.38 44.37 -34.34
N PRO A 6 79.62 43.39 -33.47
CA PRO A 6 78.91 42.12 -33.46
C PRO A 6 77.52 42.21 -32.77
N VAL A 7 76.54 41.60 -33.40
CA VAL A 7 75.15 41.40 -32.89
C VAL A 7 75.15 40.20 -31.92
N THR A 8 74.86 40.42 -30.62
CA THR A 8 74.63 39.38 -29.66
C THR A 8 73.16 38.95 -29.67
N ALA A 9 72.93 37.70 -30.06
CA ALA A 9 71.64 37.09 -30.03
C ALA A 9 71.23 36.76 -28.56
N ARG A 10 70.13 37.33 -28.11
CA ARG A 10 69.47 36.94 -26.80
C ARG A 10 68.57 35.73 -27.01
N ALA A 11 68.86 34.62 -26.30
CA ALA A 11 68.00 33.47 -26.26
C ALA A 11 66.69 33.74 -25.45
N PRO A 12 65.54 33.20 -25.89
CA PRO A 12 64.28 33.36 -25.13
C PRO A 12 64.29 32.53 -23.89
N ARG A 13 63.97 33.13 -22.73
CA ARG A 13 63.72 32.45 -21.46
C ARG A 13 62.35 31.77 -21.54
N LEU A 14 62.37 30.43 -21.59
CA LEU A 14 61.17 29.61 -21.44
C LEU A 14 60.66 29.70 -20.00
N LEU A 15 59.51 30.32 -19.80
CA LEU A 15 58.80 30.39 -18.51
C LEU A 15 58.02 29.09 -18.35
N LEU A 16 58.51 28.17 -17.50
CA LEU A 16 57.84 26.92 -17.18
C LEU A 16 56.74 27.23 -16.16
N VAL A 17 55.46 27.31 -16.63
CA VAL A 17 54.28 27.43 -15.75
C VAL A 17 53.96 26.04 -15.26
N LEU A 18 54.30 25.74 -14.00
CA LEU A 18 53.84 24.56 -13.28
C LEU A 18 52.36 24.73 -12.92
N LEU A 19 51.46 24.10 -13.68
CA LEU A 19 50.07 23.93 -13.30
C LEU A 19 50.01 22.88 -12.14
N ALA A 20 49.86 23.37 -10.92
CA ALA A 20 49.50 22.51 -9.80
C ALA A 20 48.02 22.09 -9.94
N ALA A 21 47.77 20.89 -10.47
CA ALA A 21 46.46 20.29 -10.44
C ALA A 21 46.07 19.98 -8.98
N CYS A 22 45.22 20.80 -8.38
CA CYS A 22 44.55 20.48 -7.14
C CYS A 22 43.65 19.26 -7.35
N LEU A 23 44.11 18.07 -7.00
CA LEU A 23 43.28 16.88 -6.87
C LEU A 23 42.36 17.07 -5.67
N LEU A 24 41.15 17.57 -5.89
CA LEU A 24 40.08 17.52 -4.91
C LEU A 24 39.74 16.05 -4.66
N PRO A 25 39.69 15.58 -3.38
CA PRO A 25 39.27 14.23 -3.11
C PRO A 25 37.82 14.04 -3.63
N PRO A 26 37.47 12.86 -4.18
CA PRO A 26 36.10 12.60 -4.61
C PRO A 26 35.16 12.81 -3.43
N ALA A 27 34.09 13.59 -3.64
CA ALA A 27 33.05 13.78 -2.65
C ALA A 27 32.50 12.41 -2.27
N LEU A 28 32.59 12.06 -0.97
CA LEU A 28 32.02 10.82 -0.46
C LEU A 28 30.51 10.85 -0.73
N ALA A 29 30.02 9.91 -1.55
CA ALA A 29 28.59 9.76 -1.75
C ALA A 29 27.91 9.55 -0.38
N PRO A 30 26.74 10.15 -0.13
CA PRO A 30 26.02 9.96 1.13
C PRO A 30 25.79 8.45 1.33
N GLN A 31 26.29 7.93 2.45
CA GLN A 31 26.05 6.54 2.80
C GLN A 31 24.54 6.36 3.07
N PRO A 32 23.94 5.26 2.58
CA PRO A 32 22.57 4.93 2.97
C PRO A 32 22.47 4.86 4.49
N PRO A 33 21.34 5.29 5.07
CA PRO A 33 21.12 5.20 6.51
C PRO A 33 21.33 3.77 6.98
N ALA A 34 21.97 3.59 8.16
CA ALA A 34 22.17 2.28 8.74
C ALA A 34 20.80 1.58 8.91
N PRO A 35 20.72 0.26 8.67
CA PRO A 35 19.51 -0.47 8.91
C PRO A 35 19.09 -0.32 10.39
N PRO A 36 17.77 -0.24 10.68
CA PRO A 36 17.30 -0.10 12.04
C PRO A 36 17.77 -1.29 12.89
N PRO A 37 18.00 -1.08 14.20
CA PRO A 37 18.44 -2.16 15.09
C PRO A 37 17.42 -3.29 15.10
N ALA A 38 17.92 -4.53 15.13
CA ALA A 38 17.07 -5.71 15.26
C ALA A 38 16.35 -5.71 16.61
N SER A 39 15.10 -6.22 16.63
CA SER A 39 14.32 -6.38 17.85
C SER A 39 15.02 -7.35 18.81
N THR A 40 15.01 -7.02 20.10
CA THR A 40 15.55 -7.86 21.16
C THR A 40 14.74 -9.14 21.37
N GLY A 41 15.31 -10.14 22.02
CA GLY A 41 14.58 -11.35 22.39
C GLY A 41 13.36 -11.09 23.27
N ALA A 42 13.42 -10.08 24.15
CA ALA A 42 12.31 -9.65 25.02
C ALA A 42 11.18 -9.01 24.21
N GLU A 43 11.49 -8.10 23.28
CA GLU A 43 10.51 -7.49 22.39
C GLU A 43 9.80 -8.54 21.53
N LEU A 44 10.54 -9.48 20.94
CA LEU A 44 9.97 -10.58 20.16
C LEU A 44 9.09 -11.51 21.00
N ALA A 45 9.40 -11.72 22.28
CA ALA A 45 8.55 -12.49 23.18
C ALA A 45 7.25 -11.74 23.51
N ALA A 46 7.33 -10.43 23.74
CA ALA A 46 6.19 -9.57 24.01
C ALA A 46 5.25 -9.47 22.78
N GLU A 47 5.80 -9.35 21.57
CA GLU A 47 5.00 -9.36 20.32
C GLU A 47 4.22 -10.67 20.15
N ARG A 48 4.88 -11.82 20.39
CA ARG A 48 4.22 -13.13 20.31
C ARG A 48 3.10 -13.29 21.36
N GLU A 49 3.35 -12.83 22.58
CA GLU A 49 2.37 -12.89 23.66
C GLU A 49 1.15 -12.02 23.34
N LEU A 50 1.37 -10.80 22.86
CA LEU A 50 0.27 -9.89 22.50
C LEU A 50 -0.57 -10.46 21.36
N GLY A 51 0.03 -11.03 20.31
CA GLY A 51 -0.69 -11.67 19.21
C GLY A 51 -1.49 -12.89 19.65
N ARG A 52 -0.96 -13.67 20.59
CA ARG A 52 -1.67 -14.80 21.18
C ARG A 52 -2.90 -14.34 22.00
N LEU A 53 -2.73 -13.30 22.82
CA LEU A 53 -3.81 -12.73 23.63
C LEU A 53 -4.92 -12.14 22.75
N LEU A 54 -4.55 -11.38 21.71
CA LEU A 54 -5.48 -10.82 20.73
C LEU A 54 -6.32 -11.92 20.07
N ASN A 55 -5.70 -12.98 19.55
CA ASN A 55 -6.42 -14.07 18.91
C ASN A 55 -7.28 -14.88 19.91
N GLN A 56 -6.89 -14.97 21.17
CA GLN A 56 -7.76 -15.54 22.20
C GLN A 56 -9.05 -14.72 22.41
N GLU A 57 -8.96 -13.39 22.43
CA GLU A 57 -10.14 -12.53 22.52
C GLU A 57 -11.04 -12.66 21.30
N ARG A 58 -10.44 -12.73 20.09
CA ARG A 58 -11.18 -12.96 18.85
C ARG A 58 -11.93 -14.29 18.88
N ALA A 59 -11.27 -15.36 19.32
CA ALA A 59 -11.91 -16.67 19.48
C ALA A 59 -13.08 -16.62 20.50
N ARG A 60 -12.91 -15.92 21.64
CA ARG A 60 -13.98 -15.71 22.63
C ARG A 60 -15.17 -14.92 22.07
N ALA A 61 -14.90 -13.98 21.17
CA ALA A 61 -15.91 -13.17 20.49
C ALA A 61 -16.54 -13.87 19.28
N GLY A 62 -16.08 -15.07 18.90
CA GLY A 62 -16.59 -15.81 17.75
C GLY A 62 -16.18 -15.21 16.39
N VAL A 63 -15.12 -14.40 16.35
CA VAL A 63 -14.55 -13.85 15.10
C VAL A 63 -13.28 -14.63 14.71
N PRO A 64 -13.01 -14.79 13.40
CA PRO A 64 -11.82 -15.51 12.92
C PRO A 64 -10.51 -14.92 13.45
N GLU A 65 -9.53 -15.77 13.75
CA GLU A 65 -8.19 -15.35 14.13
C GLU A 65 -7.52 -14.55 12.99
N LEU A 66 -6.64 -13.62 13.37
CA LEU A 66 -5.78 -12.87 12.42
C LEU A 66 -4.47 -13.62 12.19
N ALA A 67 -4.08 -13.76 10.95
CA ALA A 67 -2.76 -14.25 10.60
C ALA A 67 -1.71 -13.16 10.81
N LEU A 68 -0.52 -13.53 11.29
CA LEU A 68 0.60 -12.60 11.40
C LEU A 68 1.15 -12.33 9.99
N ASP A 69 1.25 -11.05 9.61
CA ASP A 69 1.86 -10.64 8.35
C ASP A 69 3.23 -9.99 8.61
N PRO A 70 4.34 -10.55 8.07
CA PRO A 70 5.68 -10.02 8.31
C PRO A 70 5.89 -8.57 7.87
N LYS A 71 5.18 -8.11 6.83
CA LYS A 71 5.24 -6.73 6.34
C LYS A 71 4.53 -5.77 7.28
N LEU A 72 3.37 -6.18 7.84
CA LEU A 72 2.72 -5.38 8.89
C LEU A 72 3.60 -5.31 10.14
N VAL A 73 4.26 -6.40 10.52
CA VAL A 73 5.23 -6.38 11.63
C VAL A 73 6.37 -5.39 11.37
N GLU A 74 6.88 -5.33 10.14
CA GLU A 74 7.91 -4.36 9.74
C GLU A 74 7.41 -2.92 9.92
N ALA A 75 6.21 -2.59 9.42
CA ALA A 75 5.60 -1.27 9.56
C ALA A 75 5.34 -0.91 11.02
N ALA A 76 4.72 -1.81 11.80
CA ALA A 76 4.44 -1.62 13.22
C ALA A 76 5.70 -1.37 14.04
N ARG A 77 6.78 -2.16 13.82
CA ARG A 77 8.07 -1.93 14.49
C ARG A 77 8.71 -0.60 14.10
N ALA A 78 8.57 -0.18 12.84
CA ALA A 78 9.07 1.12 12.40
C ALA A 78 8.37 2.25 13.15
N HIS A 79 7.04 2.22 13.25
CA HIS A 79 6.27 3.22 13.98
C HIS A 79 6.53 3.18 15.50
N ALA A 80 6.64 2.00 16.10
CA ALA A 80 7.00 1.84 17.51
C ALA A 80 8.36 2.49 17.84
N ARG A 81 9.35 2.42 16.92
CA ARG A 81 10.63 3.12 17.08
C ARG A 81 10.46 4.63 17.07
N VAL A 82 9.67 5.16 16.12
CA VAL A 82 9.40 6.61 16.04
C VAL A 82 8.76 7.09 17.34
N MET A 83 7.75 6.39 17.87
CA MET A 83 7.14 6.71 19.16
C MET A 83 8.16 6.67 20.31
N ALA A 84 9.01 5.63 20.35
CA ALA A 84 10.05 5.49 21.38
C ALA A 84 11.11 6.61 21.29
N GLU A 85 11.49 7.06 20.09
CA GLU A 85 12.41 8.17 19.87
C GLU A 85 11.83 9.51 20.35
N HIS A 86 10.55 9.73 20.10
CA HIS A 86 9.82 10.91 20.55
C HIS A 86 9.36 10.87 22.01
N HIS A 87 9.47 9.72 22.69
CA HIS A 87 8.96 9.50 24.05
C HIS A 87 7.48 9.85 24.19
N HIS A 88 6.68 9.63 23.13
CA HIS A 88 5.29 10.02 23.07
C HIS A 88 4.47 9.03 22.22
N LEU A 89 3.18 8.83 22.58
CA LEU A 89 2.21 8.10 21.78
C LEU A 89 1.55 9.03 20.77
N SER A 90 1.60 8.64 19.51
CA SER A 90 0.89 9.33 18.43
C SER A 90 0.67 8.35 17.28
N HIS A 91 -0.49 8.35 16.65
CA HIS A 91 -0.75 7.61 15.41
C HIS A 91 0.03 8.15 14.21
N GLN A 92 0.51 9.39 14.29
CA GLN A 92 1.33 10.01 13.25
C GLN A 92 2.11 11.19 13.84
N PHE A 93 3.39 11.29 13.53
CA PHE A 93 4.23 12.45 13.86
C PHE A 93 4.33 13.39 12.66
N ASN A 94 4.72 14.65 12.93
CA ASN A 94 4.94 15.60 11.84
C ASN A 94 6.06 15.10 10.91
N GLY A 95 5.77 14.99 9.61
CA GLY A 95 6.68 14.48 8.60
C GLY A 95 6.70 12.93 8.48
N GLU A 96 6.01 12.20 9.35
CA GLU A 96 5.81 10.76 9.22
C GLU A 96 4.63 10.48 8.27
N PRO A 97 4.74 9.48 7.36
CA PRO A 97 3.59 9.03 6.58
C PRO A 97 2.46 8.50 7.47
N ASP A 98 1.22 8.69 7.05
CA ASP A 98 0.06 8.08 7.71
C ASP A 98 0.09 6.54 7.65
N LEU A 99 -0.79 5.87 8.39
CA LEU A 99 -0.87 4.40 8.44
C LEU A 99 -0.95 3.78 7.04
N ARG A 100 -1.82 4.30 6.17
CA ARG A 100 -1.99 3.74 4.82
C ARG A 100 -0.70 3.80 4.01
N LEU A 101 -0.02 4.92 4.06
CA LEU A 101 1.28 5.12 3.39
C LEU A 101 2.37 4.24 4.00
N ARG A 102 2.42 4.08 5.34
CA ARG A 102 3.37 3.17 6.00
C ARG A 102 3.18 1.73 5.55
N LEU A 103 1.94 1.23 5.53
CA LEU A 103 1.63 -0.13 5.08
C LEU A 103 1.89 -0.33 3.58
N ALA A 104 1.55 0.66 2.76
CA ALA A 104 1.82 0.63 1.33
C ALA A 104 3.33 0.64 1.02
N ALA A 105 4.13 1.38 1.79
CA ALA A 105 5.58 1.48 1.62
C ALA A 105 6.29 0.13 1.83
N VAL A 106 5.83 -0.69 2.76
CA VAL A 106 6.33 -2.07 2.94
C VAL A 106 5.69 -3.07 1.96
N GLY A 107 4.87 -2.59 1.03
CA GLY A 107 4.29 -3.38 -0.06
C GLY A 107 3.09 -4.24 0.35
N VAL A 108 2.38 -3.89 1.42
CA VAL A 108 1.10 -4.52 1.76
C VAL A 108 0.01 -4.03 0.80
N ARG A 109 -0.80 -4.96 0.32
CA ARG A 109 -2.06 -4.65 -0.37
C ARG A 109 -3.21 -4.92 0.59
N PHE A 110 -4.09 -3.96 0.74
CA PHE A 110 -5.21 -4.07 1.67
C PHE A 110 -6.43 -3.27 1.18
N ASP A 111 -7.59 -3.66 1.65
CA ASP A 111 -8.86 -2.97 1.41
C ASP A 111 -9.25 -2.10 2.62
N ASN A 112 -8.86 -2.55 3.83
CA ASN A 112 -9.10 -1.85 5.07
C ASN A 112 -7.88 -1.97 5.98
N ALA A 113 -7.61 -0.94 6.78
CA ALA A 113 -6.53 -0.92 7.76
C ALA A 113 -6.95 -0.19 9.04
N GLY A 114 -6.31 -0.55 10.15
CA GLY A 114 -6.50 0.10 11.45
C GLY A 114 -5.24 -0.08 12.31
N GLU A 115 -5.14 0.73 13.35
CA GLU A 115 -3.98 0.74 14.24
C GLU A 115 -4.44 0.94 15.69
N ASN A 116 -3.81 0.20 16.59
CA ASN A 116 -3.84 0.45 18.03
C ASN A 116 -2.42 0.78 18.51
N ILE A 117 -2.29 1.74 19.41
CA ILE A 117 -1.02 2.10 20.04
C ILE A 117 -1.17 2.15 21.56
N ALA A 118 -0.14 1.70 22.29
CA ALA A 118 -0.12 1.76 23.75
C ALA A 118 1.32 2.00 24.28
N LEU A 119 1.39 2.48 25.51
CA LEU A 119 2.60 2.55 26.32
C LEU A 119 2.31 1.81 27.64
N ASN A 120 3.05 0.74 27.91
CA ASN A 120 2.85 -0.07 29.10
C ASN A 120 4.17 -0.73 29.52
N ASP A 121 4.24 -1.25 30.73
CA ASP A 121 5.44 -1.94 31.25
C ASP A 121 5.58 -3.37 30.73
N ASN A 122 4.46 -3.97 30.23
CA ASN A 122 4.45 -5.34 29.72
C ASN A 122 3.30 -5.58 28.71
N ALA A 123 3.41 -6.67 27.95
CA ALA A 123 2.43 -7.01 26.89
C ALA A 123 1.02 -7.29 27.44
N ALA A 124 0.90 -7.95 28.60
CA ALA A 124 -0.41 -8.24 29.19
C ALA A 124 -1.14 -6.97 29.65
N GLY A 125 -0.39 -6.00 30.21
CA GLY A 125 -0.91 -4.68 30.55
C GLY A 125 -1.38 -3.91 29.32
N ALA A 126 -0.59 -3.86 28.26
CA ALA A 126 -0.96 -3.23 26.99
C ALA A 126 -2.25 -3.87 26.41
N HIS A 127 -2.35 -5.19 26.45
CA HIS A 127 -3.56 -5.91 26.02
C HIS A 127 -4.79 -5.50 26.84
N GLN A 128 -4.68 -5.36 28.15
CA GLN A 128 -5.78 -4.90 29.00
C GLN A 128 -6.18 -3.45 28.67
N ASP A 129 -5.21 -2.57 28.41
CA ASP A 129 -5.49 -1.20 28.01
C ASP A 129 -6.27 -1.16 26.68
N PHE A 130 -5.94 -2.02 25.72
CA PHE A 130 -6.68 -2.16 24.47
C PHE A 130 -8.10 -2.70 24.69
N LEU A 131 -8.30 -3.66 25.60
CA LEU A 131 -9.62 -4.23 25.88
C LEU A 131 -10.60 -3.27 26.55
N VAL A 132 -10.10 -2.37 27.43
CA VAL A 132 -10.96 -1.40 28.12
C VAL A 132 -11.29 -0.18 27.27
N SER A 133 -10.48 0.11 26.25
CA SER A 133 -10.75 1.16 25.27
C SER A 133 -11.72 0.67 24.19
N VAL A 134 -12.86 1.35 24.05
CA VAL A 134 -13.89 0.98 23.07
C VAL A 134 -13.31 0.92 21.65
N HIS A 135 -12.58 1.95 21.21
CA HIS A 135 -12.04 2.03 19.86
C HIS A 135 -10.94 0.98 19.60
N HIS A 136 -10.03 0.77 20.56
CA HIS A 136 -9.01 -0.27 20.41
C HIS A 136 -9.64 -1.67 20.36
N ARG A 137 -10.62 -1.93 21.20
CA ARG A 137 -11.33 -3.20 21.21
C ARG A 137 -12.12 -3.44 19.92
N GLU A 138 -12.73 -2.39 19.34
CA GLU A 138 -13.41 -2.48 18.04
C GLU A 138 -12.42 -2.89 16.94
N ASN A 139 -11.21 -2.35 16.91
CA ASN A 139 -10.15 -2.77 15.99
C ASN A 139 -9.77 -4.24 16.21
N MET A 140 -9.47 -4.64 17.45
CA MET A 140 -9.10 -6.01 17.80
C MET A 140 -10.14 -7.04 17.34
N LEU A 141 -11.44 -6.74 17.49
CA LEU A 141 -12.54 -7.66 17.22
C LEU A 141 -13.22 -7.44 15.86
N SER A 142 -12.71 -6.53 15.04
CA SER A 142 -13.28 -6.25 13.72
C SER A 142 -13.20 -7.49 12.80
N PRO A 143 -14.32 -7.94 12.21
CA PRO A 143 -14.31 -8.97 11.18
C PRO A 143 -13.76 -8.47 9.84
N ASN A 144 -13.53 -7.16 9.72
CA ASN A 144 -13.03 -6.52 8.51
C ASN A 144 -11.50 -6.57 8.39
N TYR A 145 -10.82 -7.32 9.24
CA TYR A 145 -9.37 -7.61 9.15
C TYR A 145 -9.14 -9.11 9.07
N ASN A 146 -8.09 -9.53 8.37
CA ASN A 146 -7.68 -10.92 8.25
C ASN A 146 -6.20 -11.14 8.59
N VAL A 147 -5.43 -10.06 8.72
CA VAL A 147 -4.01 -10.08 9.12
C VAL A 147 -3.73 -9.02 10.18
N MET A 148 -2.66 -9.26 10.96
CA MET A 148 -2.11 -8.32 11.93
C MET A 148 -0.59 -8.24 11.83
N GLY A 149 -0.03 -7.10 12.24
CA GLY A 149 1.39 -6.92 12.56
C GLY A 149 1.52 -6.32 13.94
N ILE A 150 2.44 -6.84 14.74
CA ILE A 150 2.71 -6.30 16.07
C ILE A 150 4.16 -5.85 16.11
N GLY A 151 4.38 -4.60 16.51
CA GLY A 151 5.68 -4.01 16.70
C GLY A 151 5.84 -3.48 18.12
N ILE A 152 6.91 -3.88 18.79
CA ILE A 152 7.22 -3.44 20.14
C ILE A 152 8.66 -2.94 20.21
N VAL A 153 8.85 -1.77 20.85
CA VAL A 153 10.16 -1.22 21.18
C VAL A 153 10.20 -0.90 22.66
N GLN A 154 11.20 -1.44 23.35
CA GLN A 154 11.41 -1.16 24.77
C GLN A 154 12.35 0.03 24.93
N ARG A 155 11.93 1.06 25.68
CA ARG A 155 12.75 2.21 26.04
C ARG A 155 12.38 2.76 27.41
N GLY A 156 13.37 3.03 28.25
CA GLY A 156 13.13 3.58 29.58
C GLY A 156 12.35 2.65 30.53
N GLY A 157 12.39 1.33 30.31
CA GLY A 157 11.63 0.36 31.08
C GLY A 157 10.20 0.13 30.58
N GLN A 158 9.73 0.92 29.60
CA GLN A 158 8.39 0.82 29.03
C GLN A 158 8.41 0.25 27.62
N LEU A 159 7.29 -0.36 27.20
CA LEU A 159 7.04 -0.88 25.87
C LEU A 159 6.19 0.13 25.07
N TYR A 160 6.72 0.59 23.94
CA TYR A 160 5.96 1.28 22.91
C TYR A 160 5.38 0.23 21.98
N VAL A 161 4.07 0.08 21.98
CA VAL A 161 3.34 -1.00 21.34
C VAL A 161 2.52 -0.48 20.18
N VAL A 162 2.59 -1.16 19.03
CA VAL A 162 1.77 -0.95 17.85
C VAL A 162 1.14 -2.27 17.44
N GLU A 163 -0.17 -2.28 17.23
CA GLU A 163 -0.91 -3.33 16.54
C GLU A 163 -1.46 -2.76 15.24
N ASP A 164 -0.87 -3.14 14.10
CA ASP A 164 -1.39 -2.84 12.78
C ASP A 164 -2.32 -3.95 12.32
N PHE A 165 -3.49 -3.58 11.82
CA PHE A 165 -4.50 -4.46 11.28
C PHE A 165 -4.72 -4.18 9.80
N ALA A 166 -4.99 -5.21 8.99
CA ALA A 166 -5.40 -5.02 7.61
C ALA A 166 -6.32 -6.16 7.12
N TYR A 167 -7.18 -5.82 6.15
CA TYR A 167 -7.77 -6.82 5.28
C TYR A 167 -6.86 -6.97 4.05
N ARG A 168 -5.93 -7.93 4.13
CA ARG A 168 -5.02 -8.21 3.03
C ARG A 168 -5.77 -8.84 1.87
N THR A 169 -5.67 -8.24 0.69
CA THR A 169 -6.32 -8.71 -0.53
C THR A 169 -5.36 -9.54 -1.37
N ARG A 170 -5.92 -10.49 -2.11
CA ARG A 170 -5.18 -11.25 -3.11
C ARG A 170 -4.78 -10.33 -4.27
N GLU A 171 -3.60 -10.57 -4.81
CA GLU A 171 -3.17 -9.94 -6.05
C GLU A 171 -3.68 -10.75 -7.25
N TYR A 172 -4.33 -10.05 -8.18
CA TYR A 172 -4.77 -10.56 -9.44
C TYR A 172 -4.11 -9.78 -10.58
N SER A 173 -3.75 -10.43 -11.65
CA SER A 173 -3.49 -9.74 -12.93
C SER A 173 -4.78 -9.06 -13.43
N SER A 174 -4.67 -8.15 -14.38
CA SER A 174 -5.87 -7.52 -14.96
C SER A 174 -6.84 -8.55 -15.54
N GLU A 175 -6.33 -9.61 -16.16
CA GLU A 175 -7.15 -10.67 -16.74
C GLU A 175 -7.84 -11.52 -15.66
N GLU A 176 -7.12 -11.94 -14.63
CA GLU A 176 -7.71 -12.63 -13.48
C GLU A 176 -8.76 -11.77 -12.78
N ALA A 177 -8.52 -10.46 -12.63
CA ALA A 177 -9.49 -9.54 -12.04
C ALA A 177 -10.78 -9.44 -12.90
N GLU A 178 -10.65 -9.40 -14.23
CA GLU A 178 -11.80 -9.47 -15.14
C GLU A 178 -12.59 -10.77 -14.97
N ASP A 179 -11.90 -11.90 -14.78
CA ASP A 179 -12.51 -13.21 -14.53
C ASP A 179 -13.25 -13.23 -13.19
N VAL A 180 -12.63 -12.67 -12.14
CA VAL A 180 -13.23 -12.56 -10.81
C VAL A 180 -14.49 -11.69 -10.83
N VAL A 181 -14.45 -10.51 -11.46
CA VAL A 181 -15.62 -9.65 -11.65
C VAL A 181 -16.71 -10.37 -12.44
N ALA A 182 -16.34 -11.04 -13.54
CA ALA A 182 -17.28 -11.78 -14.37
C ALA A 182 -17.95 -12.91 -13.59
N ALA A 183 -17.18 -13.68 -12.80
CA ALA A 183 -17.72 -14.75 -11.96
C ALA A 183 -18.66 -14.21 -10.89
N ALA A 184 -18.31 -13.11 -10.22
CA ALA A 184 -19.16 -12.45 -9.24
C ALA A 184 -20.47 -11.95 -9.86
N TYR A 185 -20.40 -11.32 -11.04
CA TYR A 185 -21.58 -10.86 -11.77
C TYR A 185 -22.50 -12.02 -12.18
N LEU A 186 -21.94 -13.11 -12.71
CA LEU A 186 -22.70 -14.30 -13.10
C LEU A 186 -23.34 -15.00 -11.90
N ALA A 187 -22.63 -15.11 -10.77
CA ALA A 187 -23.18 -15.67 -9.53
C ALA A 187 -24.37 -14.85 -9.02
N PHE A 188 -24.28 -13.52 -9.10
CA PHE A 188 -25.40 -12.64 -8.74
C PHE A 188 -26.59 -12.78 -9.68
N ARG A 189 -26.34 -12.84 -11.01
CA ARG A 189 -27.39 -12.88 -12.03
C ARG A 189 -28.03 -14.24 -12.20
N GLY A 190 -27.22 -15.30 -12.25
CA GLY A 190 -27.71 -16.67 -12.50
C GLY A 190 -28.69 -17.18 -11.46
N SER A 191 -28.67 -16.63 -10.25
CA SER A 191 -29.58 -17.00 -9.18
C SER A 191 -30.99 -16.39 -9.29
N LYS A 192 -31.23 -15.40 -10.17
CA LYS A 192 -32.49 -14.63 -10.18
C LYS A 192 -33.42 -14.89 -11.35
N ASP A 193 -32.92 -15.08 -12.59
CA ASP A 193 -33.76 -15.09 -13.79
C ASP A 193 -33.64 -16.35 -14.66
N GLY A 194 -32.87 -17.34 -14.23
CA GLY A 194 -32.64 -18.58 -15.02
C GLY A 194 -31.92 -18.35 -16.36
N HIS A 195 -31.54 -17.11 -16.66
CA HIS A 195 -30.85 -16.73 -17.90
C HIS A 195 -29.42 -16.31 -17.58
N THR A 196 -28.43 -17.01 -18.15
CA THR A 196 -27.02 -16.71 -17.98
C THR A 196 -26.55 -15.75 -19.05
N PRO A 197 -26.19 -14.49 -18.73
CA PRO A 197 -25.67 -13.56 -19.72
C PRO A 197 -24.36 -14.07 -20.36
N LYS A 198 -24.22 -13.85 -21.68
CA LYS A 198 -22.98 -14.23 -22.38
C LYS A 198 -21.87 -13.20 -22.10
N ARG A 199 -20.71 -13.67 -21.68
CA ARG A 199 -19.53 -12.80 -21.60
C ARG A 199 -18.97 -12.51 -22.99
N LEU A 200 -18.69 -11.24 -23.29
CA LEU A 200 -18.09 -10.77 -24.53
C LEU A 200 -16.63 -10.34 -24.25
N ALA A 201 -15.77 -10.48 -25.25
CA ALA A 201 -14.42 -9.93 -25.20
C ALA A 201 -14.45 -8.53 -25.83
N VAL A 202 -14.21 -7.50 -25.02
CA VAL A 202 -14.16 -6.07 -25.42
C VAL A 202 -12.89 -5.43 -24.88
N PRO A 203 -11.73 -5.57 -25.58
CA PRO A 203 -10.43 -5.08 -25.10
C PRO A 203 -10.39 -3.57 -24.78
N LEU A 204 -11.30 -2.79 -25.40
CA LEU A 204 -11.44 -1.37 -25.12
C LEU A 204 -11.75 -1.08 -23.65
N LEU A 205 -12.51 -1.94 -22.96
CA LEU A 205 -12.84 -1.73 -21.54
C LEU A 205 -11.59 -1.79 -20.64
N ARG A 206 -10.66 -2.73 -20.88
CA ARG A 206 -9.38 -2.78 -20.16
C ARG A 206 -8.55 -1.52 -20.41
N LYS A 207 -8.45 -1.07 -21.66
CA LYS A 207 -7.75 0.17 -22.01
C LYS A 207 -8.34 1.37 -21.27
N ARG A 208 -9.64 1.47 -21.17
CA ARG A 208 -10.34 2.53 -20.43
C ARG A 208 -10.13 2.42 -18.92
N ALA A 209 -10.21 1.22 -18.38
CA ALA A 209 -9.91 0.97 -16.97
C ALA A 209 -8.48 1.43 -16.60
N CYS A 210 -7.49 1.14 -17.46
CA CYS A 210 -6.12 1.64 -17.24
C CYS A 210 -6.01 3.17 -17.41
N ALA A 211 -6.79 3.79 -18.28
CA ALA A 211 -6.85 5.25 -18.40
C ALA A 211 -7.45 5.90 -17.13
N MET A 212 -8.48 5.29 -16.53
CA MET A 212 -9.01 5.72 -15.23
C MET A 212 -7.94 5.66 -14.14
N ALA A 213 -7.17 4.57 -14.10
CA ALA A 213 -6.07 4.40 -13.17
C ALA A 213 -4.97 5.47 -13.34
N GLN A 214 -4.60 5.78 -14.58
CA GLN A 214 -3.61 6.83 -14.87
C GLN A 214 -4.10 8.22 -14.47
N ALA A 215 -5.40 8.49 -14.62
CA ALA A 215 -6.03 9.74 -14.22
C ALA A 215 -6.34 9.81 -12.72
N ASP A 216 -6.17 8.71 -11.97
CA ASP A 216 -6.57 8.54 -10.57
C ASP A 216 -8.02 8.99 -10.31
N ASN A 217 -8.91 8.70 -11.26
CA ASN A 217 -10.30 9.17 -11.26
C ASN A 217 -11.24 8.21 -12.00
N VAL A 218 -12.48 8.12 -11.54
CA VAL A 218 -13.58 7.41 -12.21
C VAL A 218 -14.47 8.44 -12.91
N PRO A 219 -14.29 8.69 -14.22
CA PRO A 219 -15.11 9.65 -14.95
C PRO A 219 -16.53 9.12 -15.16
N PRO A 220 -17.51 9.98 -15.46
CA PRO A 220 -18.78 9.56 -16.00
C PRO A 220 -18.57 8.67 -17.22
N GLY A 221 -19.33 7.58 -17.32
CA GLY A 221 -19.21 6.64 -18.45
C GLY A 221 -19.67 7.25 -19.75
N ASP A 222 -18.92 7.02 -20.84
CA ASP A 222 -19.37 7.26 -22.22
C ASP A 222 -19.42 5.94 -23.00
N PHE A 223 -20.20 5.88 -24.06
CA PHE A 223 -20.45 4.68 -24.87
C PHE A 223 -19.65 4.66 -26.19
N VAL A 224 -18.70 5.57 -26.39
CA VAL A 224 -17.93 5.63 -27.63
C VAL A 224 -17.18 4.31 -27.83
N GLY A 225 -17.41 3.65 -28.99
CA GLY A 225 -16.79 2.35 -29.30
C GLY A 225 -17.33 1.16 -28.50
N LEU A 226 -18.52 1.30 -27.89
CA LEU A 226 -19.24 0.24 -27.19
C LEU A 226 -20.63 0.03 -27.85
N GLU A 227 -20.62 -0.29 -29.15
CA GLU A 227 -21.83 -0.44 -29.93
C GLU A 227 -22.75 -1.52 -29.32
N GLY A 228 -24.03 -1.15 -29.14
CA GLY A 228 -25.06 -2.02 -28.56
C GLY A 228 -25.06 -2.09 -27.03
N ALA A 229 -24.11 -1.48 -26.35
CA ALA A 229 -24.12 -1.40 -24.88
C ALA A 229 -25.29 -0.50 -24.41
N ARG A 230 -26.01 -0.96 -23.39
CA ARG A 230 -27.16 -0.27 -22.79
C ARG A 230 -26.80 0.35 -21.43
N SER A 231 -25.80 -0.17 -20.78
CA SER A 231 -25.30 0.36 -19.50
C SER A 231 -23.79 0.20 -19.44
N LEU A 232 -23.12 1.18 -18.85
CA LEU A 232 -21.71 1.14 -18.54
C LEU A 232 -21.51 1.54 -17.08
N VAL A 233 -20.93 0.66 -16.29
CA VAL A 233 -20.61 0.90 -14.89
C VAL A 233 -19.09 1.00 -14.75
N SER A 234 -18.63 2.14 -14.27
CA SER A 234 -17.22 2.41 -13.99
C SER A 234 -17.04 2.59 -12.48
N TYR A 235 -16.06 1.90 -11.88
CA TYR A 235 -15.78 1.98 -10.46
C TYR A 235 -14.36 1.56 -10.16
N ASN A 236 -13.93 1.76 -8.90
CA ASN A 236 -12.71 1.20 -8.37
C ASN A 236 -12.99 0.46 -7.04
N ASP A 237 -12.25 -0.58 -6.75
CA ASP A 237 -12.34 -1.32 -5.49
C ASP A 237 -11.03 -2.10 -5.24
N GLY A 238 -10.67 -2.28 -3.98
CA GLY A 238 -9.54 -3.12 -3.56
C GLY A 238 -9.78 -4.62 -3.79
N ARG A 239 -11.07 -5.02 -3.92
CA ARG A 239 -11.53 -6.39 -4.13
C ARG A 239 -12.40 -6.48 -5.38
N PRO A 240 -11.89 -7.05 -6.48
CA PRO A 240 -12.63 -7.11 -7.75
C PRO A 240 -13.91 -7.95 -7.67
N GLU A 241 -14.02 -8.87 -6.71
CA GLU A 241 -15.24 -9.66 -6.49
C GLU A 241 -16.39 -8.84 -5.86
N ARG A 242 -16.10 -7.65 -5.30
CA ARG A 242 -17.11 -6.76 -4.74
C ARG A 242 -17.77 -5.94 -5.83
N LEU A 243 -19.01 -6.30 -6.16
CA LEU A 243 -19.76 -5.58 -7.18
C LEU A 243 -20.43 -4.34 -6.57
N PRO A 244 -20.41 -3.19 -7.29
CA PRO A 244 -21.10 -1.98 -6.85
C PRO A 244 -22.64 -2.14 -6.98
N PRO A 245 -23.43 -1.35 -6.24
CA PRO A 245 -24.89 -1.42 -6.28
C PRO A 245 -25.49 -1.30 -7.68
N GLN A 246 -24.84 -0.56 -8.58
CA GLN A 246 -25.29 -0.38 -9.97
C GLN A 246 -25.31 -1.70 -10.77
N LEU A 247 -24.48 -2.68 -10.42
CA LEU A 247 -24.46 -4.02 -11.03
C LEU A 247 -25.35 -5.01 -10.29
N THR A 248 -25.65 -4.75 -9.01
CA THR A 248 -26.47 -5.62 -8.15
C THR A 248 -27.92 -5.13 -8.00
N ASP A 249 -28.28 -3.97 -8.56
CA ASP A 249 -29.67 -3.50 -8.62
C ASP A 249 -30.47 -4.28 -9.68
N PRO A 250 -31.52 -5.04 -9.26
CA PRO A 250 -32.35 -5.79 -10.19
C PRO A 250 -33.03 -4.91 -11.25
N ALA A 251 -33.33 -3.67 -10.92
CA ALA A 251 -34.01 -2.74 -11.85
C ALA A 251 -33.09 -2.26 -12.98
N ARG A 252 -31.79 -2.20 -12.73
CA ARG A 252 -30.80 -1.70 -13.70
C ARG A 252 -30.09 -2.79 -14.51
N GLY A 253 -29.90 -3.97 -13.91
CA GLY A 253 -29.18 -5.10 -14.52
C GLY A 253 -30.08 -6.22 -15.10
N GLY A 254 -31.42 -6.12 -14.92
CA GLY A 254 -32.38 -7.22 -15.07
C GLY A 254 -32.56 -7.81 -16.46
N SER A 255 -32.13 -7.17 -17.53
CA SER A 255 -32.39 -7.61 -18.92
C SER A 255 -31.12 -7.75 -19.80
N ALA A 256 -29.93 -7.67 -19.23
CA ALA A 256 -28.71 -7.82 -20.03
C ALA A 256 -28.57 -9.25 -20.56
N LYS A 257 -28.49 -9.40 -21.88
CA LYS A 257 -28.26 -10.68 -22.57
C LYS A 257 -26.77 -11.03 -22.67
N ALA A 258 -25.93 -10.00 -22.60
CA ALA A 258 -24.49 -10.14 -22.62
C ALA A 258 -23.82 -9.05 -21.76
N PHE A 259 -22.56 -9.28 -21.38
CA PHE A 259 -21.75 -8.32 -20.65
C PHE A 259 -20.29 -8.44 -21.03
N ALA A 260 -19.53 -7.40 -20.77
CA ALA A 260 -18.08 -7.39 -20.91
C ALA A 260 -17.45 -6.68 -19.71
N VAL A 261 -16.24 -7.09 -19.34
CA VAL A 261 -15.48 -6.56 -18.22
C VAL A 261 -14.11 -6.11 -18.71
N GLY A 262 -13.63 -4.97 -18.23
CA GLY A 262 -12.25 -4.56 -18.31
C GLY A 262 -11.76 -4.14 -16.95
N ALA A 263 -10.58 -4.60 -16.55
CA ALA A 263 -9.96 -4.28 -15.27
C ALA A 263 -8.49 -3.86 -15.44
N CYS A 264 -8.03 -2.97 -14.58
CA CYS A 264 -6.64 -2.54 -14.50
C CYS A 264 -6.26 -2.34 -13.03
N PHE A 265 -5.20 -2.99 -12.58
CA PHE A 265 -4.63 -2.73 -11.26
C PHE A 265 -3.66 -1.57 -11.31
N ALA A 266 -3.73 -0.64 -10.37
CA ALA A 266 -2.71 0.40 -10.20
C ALA A 266 -2.60 0.86 -8.74
N ARG A 267 -1.39 1.29 -8.38
CA ARG A 267 -1.10 2.14 -7.23
C ARG A 267 -1.11 3.58 -7.72
N THR A 268 -1.83 4.44 -7.05
CA THR A 268 -1.95 5.86 -7.40
C THR A 268 -1.68 6.73 -6.18
N SER A 269 -1.68 8.05 -6.36
CA SER A 269 -1.49 8.98 -5.22
C SER A 269 -2.61 8.85 -4.19
N ASN A 270 -3.86 8.64 -4.64
CA ASN A 270 -5.00 8.49 -3.75
C ASN A 270 -5.16 7.05 -3.22
N HIS A 271 -4.52 6.08 -3.87
CA HIS A 271 -4.60 4.65 -3.54
C HIS A 271 -3.21 4.01 -3.51
N PRO A 272 -2.36 4.39 -2.53
CA PRO A 272 -0.98 3.88 -2.43
C PRO A 272 -0.94 2.37 -2.15
N GLU A 273 -1.97 1.79 -1.55
CA GLU A 273 -2.16 0.36 -1.35
C GLU A 273 -2.39 -0.42 -2.64
N GLY A 274 -2.84 0.27 -3.70
CA GLY A 274 -3.23 -0.30 -4.98
C GLY A 274 -4.65 -0.89 -4.98
N ILE A 275 -5.41 -0.51 -6.01
CA ILE A 275 -6.78 -0.97 -6.22
C ILE A 275 -6.99 -1.38 -7.69
N TYR A 276 -8.13 -2.03 -7.95
CA TYR A 276 -8.59 -2.30 -9.31
C TYR A 276 -9.51 -1.18 -9.80
N TRP A 277 -9.26 -0.74 -11.02
CA TRP A 277 -10.10 0.15 -11.79
C TRP A 277 -10.87 -0.71 -12.77
N ILE A 278 -12.20 -0.63 -12.77
CA ILE A 278 -13.05 -1.63 -13.41
C ILE A 278 -14.13 -0.93 -14.26
N GLN A 279 -14.35 -1.45 -15.46
CA GLN A 279 -15.51 -1.12 -16.27
C GLN A 279 -16.30 -2.37 -16.63
N VAL A 280 -17.61 -2.30 -16.51
CA VAL A 280 -18.54 -3.36 -16.93
C VAL A 280 -19.57 -2.76 -17.87
N ALA A 281 -19.61 -3.26 -19.11
CA ALA A 281 -20.63 -2.92 -20.10
C ALA A 281 -21.71 -4.01 -20.14
N LEU A 282 -22.97 -3.62 -20.17
CA LEU A 282 -24.15 -4.50 -20.28
C LEU A 282 -24.82 -4.31 -21.63
N TYR A 283 -25.17 -5.41 -22.33
CA TYR A 283 -25.74 -5.44 -23.68
C TYR A 283 -27.14 -6.04 -23.71
#